data_86b8c1f1c1aa3c46612c7e62b2e9df43
#
_entry.id   86b8c1f1c1aa3c46612c7e62b2e9df43
#
_cell.length_a   1.000
_cell.length_b   1.000
_cell.length_c   1.000
_cell.angle_alpha   90.00
_cell.angle_beta   90.00
_cell.angle_gamma   90.00
#
_symmetry.space_group_name_H-M   'P 1'
#
loop_
_entity.id
_entity.type
_entity.pdbx_description
1 polymer ?
#
loop_
_entity_poly.entity_id
_entity_poly.type
_entity_poly.pdbx_seq_one_letter_code
_entity_poly.pdbx_strand_id
1 'polypeptide(L)'
;MKPGLAVELAFLEMMQPSLPDAVDALVASGRDRITIAPLFMAQGAHLKKDLARLATDLRERHPCLELSLLPAAGEVESVIEAMSEWLAAQG
;
A
#
# COMPACT_ATOMS: atom_id res chain seq x y z
N MET A 1 0.71 -16.81 1.05
CA MET A 1 0.23 -15.87 0.03
C MET A 1 -0.75 -16.57 -0.91
N LYS A 2 -1.83 -15.91 -1.32
CA LYS A 2 -2.82 -16.52 -2.21
C LYS A 2 -2.22 -16.77 -3.59
N PRO A 3 -2.50 -17.92 -4.23
CA PRO A 3 -2.08 -18.13 -5.61
C PRO A 3 -2.67 -17.05 -6.52
N GLY A 4 -1.89 -16.56 -7.47
CA GLY A 4 -2.30 -15.52 -8.40
C GLY A 4 -2.19 -14.09 -7.88
N LEU A 5 -1.82 -13.91 -6.62
CA LEU A 5 -1.58 -12.58 -6.05
C LEU A 5 -0.19 -12.08 -6.44
N ALA A 6 -0.13 -10.94 -7.10
CA ALA A 6 1.13 -10.28 -7.40
C ALA A 6 1.40 -9.21 -6.33
N VAL A 7 2.60 -9.20 -5.78
CA VAL A 7 3.00 -8.21 -4.76
C VAL A 7 4.16 -7.40 -5.30
N GLU A 8 3.98 -6.07 -5.29
CA GLU A 8 5.00 -5.13 -5.71
C GLU A 8 5.33 -4.17 -4.58
N LEU A 9 6.62 -3.87 -4.42
CA LEU A 9 7.08 -2.91 -3.44
C LEU A 9 7.24 -1.55 -4.13
N ALA A 10 6.68 -0.50 -3.54
CA ALA A 10 6.81 0.86 -4.07
C ALA A 10 7.22 1.81 -2.96
N PHE A 11 7.70 2.98 -3.35
CA PHE A 11 8.21 3.98 -2.41
C PHE A 11 7.54 5.33 -2.66
N LEU A 12 7.36 6.10 -1.60
CA LEU A 12 6.77 7.43 -1.70
C LEU A 12 7.79 8.52 -1.96
N GLU A 13 9.04 8.31 -1.53
CA GLU A 13 10.10 9.31 -1.68
C GLU A 13 11.40 8.69 -2.17
N MET A 14 12.07 9.40 -3.07
CA MET A 14 13.49 9.25 -3.44
C MET A 14 13.96 7.87 -3.90
N MET A 15 13.13 6.86 -3.86
CA MET A 15 13.47 5.51 -4.30
C MET A 15 12.53 5.04 -5.40
N GLN A 16 13.01 4.15 -6.25
CA GLN A 16 12.23 3.61 -7.35
C GLN A 16 11.85 2.15 -7.08
N PRO A 17 10.67 1.70 -7.54
CA PRO A 17 9.67 2.50 -8.23
C PRO A 17 8.82 3.36 -7.28
N SER A 18 8.33 4.49 -7.78
CA SER A 18 7.34 5.28 -7.05
C SER A 18 5.99 4.55 -7.05
N LEU A 19 5.07 4.96 -6.16
CA LEU A 19 3.74 4.37 -6.12
C LEU A 19 2.98 4.52 -7.44
N PRO A 20 2.92 5.71 -8.08
CA PRO A 20 2.27 5.83 -9.38
C PRO A 20 2.89 4.94 -10.45
N ASP A 21 4.22 4.86 -10.51
CA ASP A 21 4.92 4.03 -11.49
C ASP A 21 4.63 2.54 -11.27
N ALA A 22 4.61 2.09 -10.03
CA ALA A 22 4.29 0.70 -9.70
C ALA A 22 2.85 0.35 -10.10
N VAL A 23 1.89 1.25 -9.84
CA VAL A 23 0.49 1.05 -10.25
C VAL A 23 0.37 1.01 -11.77
N ASP A 24 1.02 1.95 -12.47
CA ASP A 24 1.01 1.99 -13.93
C ASP A 24 1.56 0.68 -14.51
N ALA A 25 2.63 0.15 -13.94
CA ALA A 25 3.23 -1.11 -14.38
C ALA A 25 2.28 -2.30 -14.18
N LEU A 26 1.60 -2.35 -13.03
CA LEU A 26 0.63 -3.42 -12.75
C LEU A 26 -0.56 -3.36 -13.70
N VAL A 27 -1.07 -2.15 -13.97
CA VAL A 27 -2.16 -1.97 -14.94
C VAL A 27 -1.71 -2.39 -16.33
N ALA A 28 -0.50 -2.01 -16.74
CA ALA A 28 0.05 -2.40 -18.03
C ALA A 28 0.20 -3.92 -18.16
N SER A 29 0.42 -4.63 -17.05
CA SER A 29 0.50 -6.10 -17.04
C SER A 29 -0.86 -6.79 -16.98
N GLY A 30 -1.96 -6.04 -17.04
CA GLY A 30 -3.30 -6.58 -17.08
C GLY A 30 -4.03 -6.65 -15.75
N ARG A 31 -3.50 -6.05 -14.70
CA ARG A 31 -4.16 -6.02 -13.39
C ARG A 31 -5.29 -5.00 -13.39
N ASP A 32 -6.46 -5.39 -12.94
CA ASP A 32 -7.65 -4.54 -12.88
C ASP A 32 -8.12 -4.27 -11.45
N ARG A 33 -7.48 -4.90 -10.47
CA ARG A 33 -7.78 -4.72 -9.06
C ARG A 33 -6.47 -4.61 -8.29
N ILE A 34 -6.27 -3.48 -7.62
CA ILE A 34 -5.05 -3.20 -6.87
C ILE A 34 -5.41 -2.73 -5.47
N THR A 35 -4.72 -3.27 -4.47
CA THR A 35 -4.85 -2.84 -3.09
C THR A 35 -3.52 -2.25 -2.64
N ILE A 36 -3.56 -1.01 -2.14
CA ILE A 36 -2.39 -0.36 -1.57
C ILE A 36 -2.38 -0.61 -0.06
N ALA A 37 -1.30 -1.22 0.42
CA ALA A 37 -1.11 -1.51 1.84
C ALA A 37 0.08 -0.69 2.36
N PRO A 38 -0.17 0.44 3.05
CA PRO A 38 0.92 1.26 3.58
C PRO A 38 1.64 0.54 4.72
N LEU A 39 2.95 0.37 4.60
CA LEU A 39 3.76 -0.31 5.60
C LEU A 39 4.41 0.70 6.57
N PHE A 40 3.59 1.50 7.20
CA PHE A 40 4.02 2.49 8.19
C PHE A 40 3.48 2.13 9.57
N MET A 41 4.21 2.48 10.61
CA MET A 41 3.75 2.28 11.98
C MET A 41 2.54 3.17 12.30
N ALA A 42 2.55 4.39 11.76
CA ALA A 42 1.44 5.32 11.89
C ALA A 42 1.49 6.32 10.74
N GLN A 43 0.34 6.88 10.39
CA GLN A 43 0.24 7.93 9.39
C GLN A 43 -0.02 9.26 10.06
N GLY A 44 0.86 10.24 9.83
CA GLY A 44 0.56 11.62 10.16
C GLY A 44 -0.53 12.15 9.22
N ALA A 45 -1.14 13.29 9.59
CA ALA A 45 -2.21 13.89 8.80
C ALA A 45 -1.79 14.20 7.35
N HIS A 46 -0.55 14.66 7.17
CA HIS A 46 -0.03 14.97 5.83
C HIS A 46 0.11 13.71 4.98
N LEU A 47 0.66 12.64 5.53
CA LEU A 47 0.85 11.39 4.80
C LEU A 47 -0.50 10.79 4.40
N LYS A 48 -1.47 10.83 5.31
CA LYS A 48 -2.82 10.34 5.05
C LYS A 48 -3.47 11.08 3.88
N LYS A 49 -3.34 12.41 3.87
CA LYS A 49 -3.86 13.25 2.78
C LYS A 49 -3.15 12.98 1.47
N ASP A 50 -1.83 12.83 1.52
CA ASP A 50 -1.03 12.57 0.32
C ASP A 50 -1.38 11.23 -0.31
N LEU A 51 -1.54 10.19 0.50
CA LEU A 51 -1.94 8.87 0.00
C LEU A 51 -3.35 8.89 -0.59
N ALA A 52 -4.28 9.57 0.08
CA ALA A 52 -5.66 9.70 -0.43
C ALA A 52 -5.69 10.45 -1.77
N ARG A 53 -4.88 11.51 -1.90
CA ARG A 53 -4.77 12.26 -3.15
C ARG A 53 -4.16 11.42 -4.27
N LEU A 54 -3.08 10.71 -3.96
CA LEU A 54 -2.47 9.79 -4.94
C LEU A 54 -3.45 8.73 -5.40
N ALA A 55 -4.22 8.15 -4.49
CA ALA A 55 -5.22 7.16 -4.84
C ALA A 55 -6.30 7.75 -5.74
N THR A 56 -6.76 8.98 -5.46
CA THR A 56 -7.73 9.67 -6.28
C THR A 56 -7.19 9.93 -7.69
N ASP A 57 -5.95 10.43 -7.78
CA ASP A 57 -5.30 10.69 -9.06
C ASP A 57 -5.15 9.41 -9.88
N LEU A 58 -4.79 8.31 -9.24
CA LEU A 58 -4.63 7.02 -9.90
C LEU A 58 -5.97 6.46 -10.40
N ARG A 59 -7.05 6.66 -9.64
CA ARG A 59 -8.39 6.27 -10.07
C ARG A 59 -8.84 7.08 -11.29
N GLU A 60 -8.50 8.35 -11.33
CA GLU A 60 -8.80 9.20 -12.49
C GLU A 60 -7.98 8.79 -13.72
N ARG A 61 -6.70 8.45 -13.51
CA ARG A 61 -5.82 7.99 -14.58
C ARG A 61 -6.24 6.65 -15.15
N HIS A 62 -6.78 5.76 -14.31
CA HIS A 62 -7.19 4.42 -14.68
C HIS A 62 -8.66 4.18 -14.30
N PRO A 63 -9.63 4.71 -15.08
CA PRO A 63 -11.05 4.65 -14.69
C PRO A 63 -11.61 3.24 -14.52
N CYS A 64 -11.01 2.24 -15.18
CA CYS A 64 -11.47 0.85 -15.06
C CYS A 64 -10.77 0.09 -13.92
N LEU A 65 -9.85 0.73 -13.23
CA LEU A 65 -9.11 0.11 -12.15
C LEU A 65 -9.91 0.15 -10.85
N GLU A 66 -10.02 -0.99 -10.18
CA GLU A 66 -10.56 -1.06 -8.82
C GLU A 66 -9.41 -0.90 -7.85
N LEU A 67 -9.31 0.28 -7.24
CA LEU A 67 -8.21 0.65 -6.35
C LEU A 67 -8.71 0.82 -4.93
N SER A 68 -8.09 0.09 -4.01
CA SER A 68 -8.39 0.18 -2.58
C SER A 68 -7.15 0.65 -1.81
N LEU A 69 -7.37 1.46 -0.78
CA LEU A 69 -6.31 1.94 0.11
C LEU A 69 -6.62 1.45 1.52
N LEU A 70 -5.73 0.63 2.06
CA LEU A 70 -5.86 0.11 3.42
C LEU A 70 -5.30 1.09 4.46
N PRO A 71 -5.67 0.94 5.75
CA PRO A 71 -5.01 1.67 6.82
C PRO A 71 -3.52 1.34 6.90
N ALA A 72 -2.72 2.20 7.55
CA ALA A 72 -1.31 1.89 7.80
C ALA A 72 -1.19 0.61 8.63
N ALA A 73 -0.19 -0.22 8.33
CA ALA A 73 0.00 -1.50 9.02
C ALA A 73 0.11 -1.34 10.53
N GLY A 74 0.77 -0.27 11.00
CA GLY A 74 0.90 -0.01 12.44
C GLY A 74 -0.38 0.43 13.14
N GLU A 75 -1.47 0.67 12.39
CA GLU A 75 -2.78 1.01 12.93
C GLU A 75 -3.75 -0.18 12.93
N VAL A 76 -3.31 -1.32 12.42
CA VAL A 76 -4.12 -2.54 12.34
C VAL A 76 -3.83 -3.42 13.55
N GLU A 77 -4.87 -3.72 14.33
CA GLU A 77 -4.73 -4.43 15.60
C GLU A 77 -4.02 -5.77 15.46
N SER A 78 -4.41 -6.58 14.47
CA SER A 78 -3.77 -7.89 14.27
C SER A 78 -2.29 -7.79 13.91
N VAL A 79 -1.87 -6.73 13.21
CA VAL A 79 -0.46 -6.48 12.90
C VAL A 79 0.30 -6.07 14.17
N ILE A 80 -0.31 -5.20 14.99
CA ILE A 80 0.27 -4.77 16.26
C ILE A 80 0.46 -5.98 17.20
N GLU A 81 -0.52 -6.86 17.27
CA GLU A 81 -0.44 -8.07 18.07
C GLU A 81 0.71 -8.98 17.61
N ALA A 82 0.85 -9.17 16.30
CA ALA A 82 1.93 -9.99 15.73
C ALA A 82 3.31 -9.40 16.07
N MET A 83 3.45 -8.08 15.97
CA MET A 83 4.69 -7.39 16.33
C MET A 83 4.99 -7.53 17.82
N SER A 84 3.96 -7.40 18.67
CA SER A 84 4.10 -7.53 20.11
C SER A 84 4.56 -8.93 20.50
N GLU A 85 3.98 -9.96 19.88
CA GLU A 85 4.39 -11.34 20.13
C GLU A 85 5.84 -11.58 19.70
N TRP A 86 6.22 -11.06 18.55
CA TRP A 86 7.59 -11.18 18.06
C TRP A 86 8.59 -10.50 19.01
N LEU A 87 8.27 -9.29 19.47
CA LEU A 87 9.13 -8.55 20.40
C LEU A 87 9.24 -9.27 21.74
N ALA A 88 8.14 -9.81 22.27
CA ALA A 88 8.14 -10.56 23.52
C ALA A 88 9.04 -11.80 23.43
N ALA A 89 9.10 -12.45 22.26
CA ALA A 89 9.96 -13.60 22.04
C ALA A 89 11.45 -13.24 22.07
N GLN A 90 11.82 -11.99 21.81
CA GLN A 90 13.22 -11.53 21.82
C GLN A 90 13.72 -11.17 23.22
N GLY A 91 12.81 -10.90 24.13
CA GLY A 91 13.13 -10.47 25.47
C GLY A 91 13.03 -11.62 26.45
#